data_8c5fa350dc134ad67d4ec6c5cdab558a
#
_entry.id   8c5fa350dc134ad67d4ec6c5cdab558a
#
_cell.length_a   1.000
_cell.length_b   1.000
_cell.length_c   1.000
_cell.angle_alpha   90.00
_cell.angle_beta   90.00
_cell.angle_gamma   90.00
#
_symmetry.space_group_name_H-M   'P 1'
#
loop_
_entity.id
_entity.type
_entity.pdbx_description
1 polymer ?
#
loop_
_entity_poly.entity_id
_entity_poly.type
_entity_poly.pdbx_seq_one_letter_code
_entity_poly.pdbx_strand_id
1 'polypeptide(L)'
;RDLARNLRLAGHEPAVVTATPVGDGRGRSVERVDGFPVYRTAAHLPSELPVHPRAGRELDDLLSRLRPDVVHAHVGVVSPFAWSGIAAAQRARLPLAVTFHCVLGPWASAAGVLGPVGPVRLWQRGGADLTAVSSMLAADVRRAGAHDPVTVLPNGITVDDWRLERPGPQVIGAHRPVTVVASLRWIERKRPLQVVRAFAQAVRSTPGTDALLRIYGDGPLRDRLAQEVTDSGLADRITLVGRVERSELARAFTRADIYLQTSPADSFGISTLEARTAGLAVVALRSSGVSDFVTDGVDGLLADDETGLARELAALLGDDDLLGRIKAHNYEITPLPVWGSVVQMNVEAYHRAIDLRGAR
;
A
#
# COMPACT_ATOMS: atom_id res chain seq x y z
N ARG A 1 3.01 -11.09 5.40
CA ARG A 1 4.21 -11.47 6.11
C ARG A 1 4.46 -10.55 7.29
N ASP A 2 4.63 -9.24 7.08
CA ASP A 2 5.01 -8.28 8.11
C ASP A 2 3.99 -8.21 9.27
N LEU A 3 2.68 -8.19 8.97
CA LEU A 3 1.64 -8.26 10.01
C LEU A 3 1.78 -9.53 10.87
N ALA A 4 1.92 -10.71 10.25
CA ALA A 4 2.05 -11.96 10.99
C ALA A 4 3.32 -11.99 11.86
N ARG A 5 4.45 -11.48 11.32
CA ARG A 5 5.68 -11.34 12.10
C ARG A 5 5.48 -10.44 13.32
N ASN A 6 4.83 -9.30 13.16
CA ASN A 6 4.63 -8.34 14.25
C ASN A 6 3.57 -8.82 15.26
N LEU A 7 2.52 -9.52 14.83
CA LEU A 7 1.59 -10.21 15.72
C LEU A 7 2.31 -11.26 16.58
N ARG A 8 3.23 -12.02 15.97
CA ARG A 8 4.03 -13.01 16.71
C ARG A 8 4.94 -12.34 17.75
N LEU A 9 5.58 -11.22 17.39
CA LEU A 9 6.40 -10.44 18.33
C LEU A 9 5.57 -9.88 19.50
N ALA A 10 4.28 -9.64 19.29
CA ALA A 10 3.32 -9.23 20.31
C ALA A 10 2.74 -10.39 21.13
N GLY A 11 3.22 -11.63 20.93
CA GLY A 11 2.81 -12.79 21.73
C GLY A 11 1.64 -13.60 21.15
N HIS A 12 1.16 -13.28 19.95
CA HIS A 12 0.13 -14.06 19.27
C HIS A 12 0.72 -15.22 18.46
N GLU A 13 -0.10 -16.21 18.12
CA GLU A 13 0.29 -17.37 17.31
C GLU A 13 -0.32 -17.31 15.90
N PRO A 14 0.22 -16.48 14.98
CA PRO A 14 -0.32 -16.38 13.64
C PRO A 14 -0.01 -17.61 12.79
N ALA A 15 -0.98 -18.01 11.97
CA ALA A 15 -0.80 -18.96 10.88
C ALA A 15 -1.23 -18.29 9.56
N VAL A 16 -0.39 -18.36 8.54
CA VAL A 16 -0.69 -17.78 7.22
C VAL A 16 -1.15 -18.86 6.27
N VAL A 17 -2.22 -18.59 5.52
CA VAL A 17 -2.73 -19.49 4.46
C VAL A 17 -2.74 -18.73 3.14
N THR A 18 -2.15 -19.32 2.10
CA THR A 18 -2.02 -18.65 0.78
C THR A 18 -2.11 -19.65 -0.37
N ALA A 19 -2.60 -19.18 -1.52
CA ALA A 19 -2.59 -19.93 -2.77
C ALA A 19 -1.30 -19.73 -3.59
N THR A 20 -0.32 -18.97 -3.10
CA THR A 20 0.95 -18.71 -3.80
C THR A 20 1.84 -19.96 -3.74
N PRO A 21 2.29 -20.52 -4.87
CA PRO A 21 3.21 -21.66 -4.89
C PRO A 21 4.61 -21.28 -4.39
N VAL A 22 5.40 -22.30 -4.00
CA VAL A 22 6.84 -22.18 -3.81
C VAL A 22 7.53 -23.01 -4.90
N GLY A 23 8.33 -22.38 -5.74
CA GLY A 23 8.98 -23.04 -6.88
C GLY A 23 7.96 -23.71 -7.80
N ASP A 24 8.33 -24.88 -8.33
CA ASP A 24 7.43 -25.70 -9.19
C ASP A 24 6.39 -26.51 -8.39
N GLY A 25 6.24 -26.21 -7.09
CA GLY A 25 5.44 -26.97 -6.14
C GLY A 25 3.96 -26.98 -6.47
N ARG A 26 3.43 -28.19 -6.73
CA ARG A 26 1.99 -28.46 -6.83
C ARG A 26 1.52 -29.01 -5.49
N GLY A 27 0.33 -28.57 -5.05
CA GLY A 27 -0.33 -29.19 -3.90
C GLY A 27 -0.14 -28.41 -2.60
N ARG A 28 -0.22 -29.14 -1.50
CA ARG A 28 -0.12 -28.57 -0.14
C ARG A 28 1.32 -28.62 0.35
N SER A 29 1.81 -27.50 0.85
CA SER A 29 3.07 -27.45 1.59
C SER A 29 2.90 -26.60 2.84
N VAL A 30 3.73 -26.91 3.84
CA VAL A 30 3.83 -26.11 5.08
C VAL A 30 5.28 -25.76 5.28
N GLU A 31 5.57 -24.49 5.42
CA GLU A 31 6.91 -24.01 5.76
C GLU A 31 6.82 -23.10 7.00
N ARG A 32 7.95 -22.88 7.67
CA ARG A 32 8.05 -21.88 8.73
C ARG A 32 8.78 -20.66 8.19
N VAL A 33 8.11 -19.50 8.29
CA VAL A 33 8.67 -18.19 7.90
C VAL A 33 8.60 -17.29 9.13
N ASP A 34 9.71 -16.67 9.50
CA ASP A 34 9.80 -15.80 10.70
C ASP A 34 9.23 -16.47 11.97
N GLY A 35 9.29 -17.83 12.02
CA GLY A 35 8.86 -18.65 13.16
C GLY A 35 7.36 -18.98 13.21
N PHE A 36 6.52 -18.54 12.26
CA PHE A 36 5.12 -18.95 12.15
C PHE A 36 4.89 -19.88 10.95
N PRO A 37 3.86 -20.75 10.98
CA PRO A 37 3.56 -21.65 9.88
C PRO A 37 2.89 -20.91 8.72
N VAL A 38 3.34 -21.22 7.50
CA VAL A 38 2.73 -20.77 6.24
C VAL A 38 2.21 -22.00 5.50
N TYR A 39 0.91 -22.12 5.41
CA TYR A 39 0.23 -23.17 4.66
C TYR A 39 -0.01 -22.71 3.24
N ARG A 40 0.58 -23.41 2.28
CA ARG A 40 0.38 -23.11 0.86
C ARG A 40 -0.50 -24.16 0.23
N THR A 41 -1.54 -23.71 -0.47
CA THR A 41 -2.43 -24.56 -1.25
C THR A 41 -2.42 -24.03 -2.69
N ALA A 42 -1.49 -24.54 -3.50
CA ALA A 42 -1.31 -24.06 -4.88
C ALA A 42 -1.94 -25.02 -5.90
N ALA A 43 -2.74 -24.49 -6.81
CA ALA A 43 -3.16 -25.18 -8.02
C ALA A 43 -2.53 -24.51 -9.22
N HIS A 44 -1.90 -25.28 -10.10
CA HIS A 44 -1.42 -24.79 -11.38
C HIS A 44 -2.62 -24.60 -12.31
N LEU A 45 -2.94 -23.35 -12.61
CA LEU A 45 -3.85 -22.98 -13.69
C LEU A 45 -3.05 -22.29 -14.80
N PRO A 46 -3.44 -22.43 -16.06
CA PRO A 46 -2.69 -21.93 -17.22
C PRO A 46 -2.41 -20.43 -17.23
N SER A 47 -2.95 -19.65 -16.30
CA SER A 47 -2.88 -18.19 -16.27
C SER A 47 -2.28 -17.63 -14.99
N GLU A 48 -1.58 -18.43 -14.18
CA GLU A 48 -1.02 -18.04 -12.86
C GLU A 48 -2.05 -17.35 -11.91
N LEU A 49 -3.34 -17.53 -12.17
CA LEU A 49 -4.38 -16.98 -11.32
C LEU A 49 -4.35 -17.67 -9.96
N PRO A 50 -4.40 -16.94 -8.85
CA PRO A 50 -4.43 -17.51 -7.49
C PRO A 50 -5.81 -18.10 -7.17
N VAL A 51 -6.24 -19.04 -7.99
CA VAL A 51 -7.52 -19.76 -7.87
C VAL A 51 -7.22 -21.23 -7.61
N HIS A 52 -7.84 -21.79 -6.58
CA HIS A 52 -7.74 -23.21 -6.30
C HIS A 52 -9.13 -23.87 -6.36
N PRO A 53 -9.40 -24.79 -7.32
CA PRO A 53 -10.74 -25.35 -7.51
C PRO A 53 -11.33 -26.06 -6.27
N ARG A 54 -10.45 -26.53 -5.36
CA ARG A 54 -10.83 -27.21 -4.11
C ARG A 54 -10.60 -26.35 -2.87
N ALA A 55 -10.33 -25.03 -3.02
CA ALA A 55 -9.99 -24.12 -1.93
C ALA A 55 -10.96 -24.23 -0.74
N GLY A 56 -12.26 -24.27 -1.02
CA GLY A 56 -13.28 -24.37 0.04
C GLY A 56 -13.10 -25.57 0.94
N ARG A 57 -12.97 -26.80 0.38
CA ARG A 57 -12.78 -28.00 1.18
C ARG A 57 -11.45 -28.02 1.93
N GLU A 58 -10.39 -27.57 1.29
CA GLU A 58 -9.06 -27.53 1.91
C GLU A 58 -8.98 -26.55 3.06
N LEU A 59 -9.67 -25.42 2.93
CA LEU A 59 -9.78 -24.42 3.99
C LEU A 59 -10.66 -24.90 5.13
N ASP A 60 -11.78 -25.60 4.86
CA ASP A 60 -12.62 -26.22 5.89
C ASP A 60 -11.81 -27.23 6.72
N ASP A 61 -11.07 -28.13 6.04
CA ASP A 61 -10.18 -29.10 6.69
C ASP A 61 -9.06 -28.45 7.52
N LEU A 62 -8.50 -27.35 7.01
CA LEU A 62 -7.43 -26.62 7.69
C LEU A 62 -7.95 -25.90 8.92
N LEU A 63 -9.06 -25.17 8.82
CA LEU A 63 -9.68 -24.46 9.93
C LEU A 63 -10.13 -25.42 11.05
N SER A 64 -10.65 -26.58 10.70
CA SER A 64 -11.04 -27.61 11.69
C SER A 64 -9.85 -28.16 12.50
N ARG A 65 -8.66 -28.23 11.88
CA ARG A 65 -7.41 -28.66 12.53
C ARG A 65 -6.75 -27.56 13.35
N LEU A 66 -6.68 -26.34 12.80
CA LEU A 66 -6.00 -25.20 13.43
C LEU A 66 -6.83 -24.64 14.59
N ARG A 67 -8.15 -24.67 14.49
CA ARG A 67 -9.09 -24.08 15.48
C ARG A 67 -8.69 -22.67 15.89
N PRO A 68 -8.52 -21.73 14.93
CA PRO A 68 -8.08 -20.39 15.26
C PRO A 68 -9.17 -19.64 16.06
N ASP A 69 -8.76 -18.73 16.94
CA ASP A 69 -9.67 -17.85 17.68
C ASP A 69 -10.33 -16.84 16.73
N VAL A 70 -9.61 -16.42 15.67
CA VAL A 70 -10.09 -15.49 14.65
C VAL A 70 -9.48 -15.81 13.29
N VAL A 71 -10.24 -15.59 12.22
CA VAL A 71 -9.77 -15.63 10.83
C VAL A 71 -9.66 -14.20 10.31
N HIS A 72 -8.51 -13.84 9.74
CA HIS A 72 -8.31 -12.55 9.10
C HIS A 72 -8.12 -12.75 7.59
N ALA A 73 -9.07 -12.28 6.79
CA ALA A 73 -9.02 -12.35 5.33
C ALA A 73 -8.55 -11.02 4.73
N HIS A 74 -7.52 -11.06 3.90
CA HIS A 74 -7.02 -9.90 3.14
C HIS A 74 -7.55 -9.94 1.72
N VAL A 75 -8.35 -8.95 1.32
CA VAL A 75 -9.02 -8.94 0.02
C VAL A 75 -8.55 -7.79 -0.88
N GLY A 76 -8.39 -8.11 -2.15
CA GLY A 76 -8.27 -7.14 -3.24
C GLY A 76 -9.58 -7.06 -4.04
N VAL A 77 -9.52 -6.48 -5.26
CA VAL A 77 -10.70 -6.38 -6.15
C VAL A 77 -11.18 -7.77 -6.56
N VAL A 78 -10.24 -8.63 -6.95
CA VAL A 78 -10.51 -10.04 -7.30
C VAL A 78 -9.61 -10.92 -6.47
N SER A 79 -10.18 -11.63 -5.50
CA SER A 79 -9.44 -12.46 -4.55
C SER A 79 -10.18 -13.77 -4.26
N PRO A 80 -10.34 -14.67 -5.26
CA PRO A 80 -11.16 -15.87 -5.15
C PRO A 80 -10.74 -16.78 -3.99
N PHE A 81 -9.43 -16.86 -3.71
CA PHE A 81 -8.93 -17.66 -2.59
C PHE A 81 -9.34 -17.05 -1.23
N ALA A 82 -9.22 -15.73 -1.06
CA ALA A 82 -9.66 -15.05 0.14
C ALA A 82 -11.18 -15.15 0.33
N TRP A 83 -11.95 -15.06 -0.75
CA TRP A 83 -13.42 -15.26 -0.72
C TRP A 83 -13.78 -16.68 -0.28
N SER A 84 -13.02 -17.69 -0.72
CA SER A 84 -13.17 -19.06 -0.24
C SER A 84 -12.85 -19.19 1.25
N GLY A 85 -11.85 -18.44 1.74
CA GLY A 85 -11.49 -18.36 3.16
C GLY A 85 -12.60 -17.72 4.00
N ILE A 86 -13.18 -16.61 3.52
CA ILE A 86 -14.33 -15.96 4.16
C ILE A 86 -15.50 -16.94 4.27
N ALA A 87 -15.85 -17.62 3.17
CA ALA A 87 -16.94 -18.58 3.16
C ALA A 87 -16.68 -19.77 4.09
N ALA A 88 -15.43 -20.28 4.16
CA ALA A 88 -15.04 -21.35 5.08
C ALA A 88 -15.15 -20.91 6.55
N ALA A 89 -14.64 -19.72 6.89
CA ALA A 89 -14.75 -19.16 8.24
C ALA A 89 -16.22 -18.98 8.67
N GLN A 90 -17.08 -18.49 7.77
CA GLN A 90 -18.52 -18.35 8.03
C GLN A 90 -19.22 -19.70 8.24
N ARG A 91 -18.90 -20.74 7.41
CA ARG A 91 -19.43 -22.09 7.61
C ARG A 91 -18.99 -22.70 8.94
N ALA A 92 -17.71 -22.51 9.28
CA ALA A 92 -17.13 -22.97 10.54
C ALA A 92 -17.59 -22.13 11.75
N ARG A 93 -18.33 -21.07 11.52
CA ARG A 93 -18.79 -20.14 12.54
C ARG A 93 -17.64 -19.54 13.36
N LEU A 94 -16.49 -19.24 12.74
CA LEU A 94 -15.36 -18.59 13.36
C LEU A 94 -15.51 -17.05 13.32
N PRO A 95 -14.99 -16.33 14.33
CA PRO A 95 -14.81 -14.89 14.26
C PRO A 95 -14.03 -14.50 13.00
N LEU A 96 -14.48 -13.44 12.29
CA LEU A 96 -13.94 -13.10 10.98
C LEU A 96 -13.69 -11.60 10.86
N ALA A 97 -12.44 -11.21 10.62
CA ALA A 97 -12.04 -9.88 10.18
C ALA A 97 -11.73 -9.91 8.67
N VAL A 98 -12.12 -8.87 7.93
CA VAL A 98 -11.85 -8.75 6.50
C VAL A 98 -11.27 -7.37 6.21
N THR A 99 -10.01 -7.32 5.74
CA THR A 99 -9.34 -6.07 5.37
C THR A 99 -9.24 -5.91 3.87
N PHE A 100 -9.72 -4.79 3.36
CA PHE A 100 -9.60 -4.39 1.96
C PHE A 100 -8.28 -3.67 1.71
N HIS A 101 -7.55 -4.08 0.66
CA HIS A 101 -6.24 -3.54 0.29
C HIS A 101 -6.19 -2.84 -1.07
N CYS A 102 -7.21 -2.99 -1.90
CA CYS A 102 -7.22 -2.45 -3.25
C CYS A 102 -8.43 -1.55 -3.48
N VAL A 103 -8.23 -0.43 -4.15
CA VAL A 103 -9.31 0.46 -4.60
C VAL A 103 -10.30 -0.34 -5.44
N LEU A 104 -11.56 -0.29 -5.06
CA LEU A 104 -12.63 -1.03 -5.74
C LEU A 104 -13.09 -0.32 -7.01
N GLY A 105 -12.94 1.03 -7.07
CA GLY A 105 -13.31 1.82 -8.24
C GLY A 105 -14.76 1.59 -8.69
N PRO A 106 -15.01 1.38 -10.01
CA PRO A 106 -16.36 1.13 -10.52
C PRO A 106 -17.03 -0.11 -9.94
N TRP A 107 -16.26 -1.10 -9.46
CA TRP A 107 -16.79 -2.30 -8.80
C TRP A 107 -17.50 -1.99 -7.49
N ALA A 108 -17.11 -0.92 -6.77
CA ALA A 108 -17.80 -0.50 -5.55
C ALA A 108 -19.27 -0.15 -5.85
N SER A 109 -19.50 0.66 -6.89
CA SER A 109 -20.86 1.04 -7.32
C SER A 109 -21.63 -0.15 -7.88
N ALA A 110 -20.98 -1.00 -8.72
CA ALA A 110 -21.59 -2.20 -9.26
C ALA A 110 -22.00 -3.19 -8.15
N ALA A 111 -21.15 -3.41 -7.16
CA ALA A 111 -21.46 -4.25 -6.00
C ALA A 111 -22.57 -3.65 -5.13
N GLY A 112 -22.62 -2.32 -5.00
CA GLY A 112 -23.69 -1.60 -4.28
C GLY A 112 -25.06 -1.78 -4.92
N VAL A 113 -25.13 -1.85 -6.26
CA VAL A 113 -26.39 -2.11 -7.00
C VAL A 113 -26.99 -3.48 -6.64
N LEU A 114 -26.16 -4.47 -6.28
CA LEU A 114 -26.64 -5.78 -5.80
C LEU A 114 -27.39 -5.69 -4.46
N GLY A 115 -27.31 -4.55 -3.78
CA GLY A 115 -28.05 -4.28 -2.55
C GLY A 115 -27.88 -5.36 -1.48
N PRO A 116 -28.99 -5.96 -0.98
CA PRO A 116 -28.93 -6.94 0.11
C PRO A 116 -28.17 -8.23 -0.21
N VAL A 117 -27.95 -8.56 -1.47
CA VAL A 117 -27.26 -9.80 -1.92
C VAL A 117 -25.83 -9.55 -2.36
N GLY A 118 -25.35 -8.31 -2.27
CA GLY A 118 -23.96 -7.99 -2.58
C GLY A 118 -22.99 -8.67 -1.61
N PRO A 119 -21.78 -9.06 -2.10
CA PRO A 119 -20.83 -9.86 -1.32
C PRO A 119 -20.41 -9.17 -0.01
N VAL A 120 -20.17 -7.87 -0.04
CA VAL A 120 -19.77 -7.10 1.16
C VAL A 120 -20.85 -7.17 2.25
N ARG A 121 -22.11 -7.00 1.86
CA ARG A 121 -23.24 -7.08 2.78
C ARG A 121 -23.49 -8.49 3.30
N LEU A 122 -23.29 -9.51 2.46
CA LEU A 122 -23.37 -10.91 2.88
C LEU A 122 -22.28 -11.26 3.90
N TRP A 123 -21.08 -10.74 3.73
CA TRP A 123 -20.00 -10.96 4.71
C TRP A 123 -20.33 -10.33 6.07
N GLN A 124 -20.83 -9.08 6.11
CA GLN A 124 -21.26 -8.45 7.36
C GLN A 124 -22.44 -9.19 8.01
N ARG A 125 -23.46 -9.59 7.23
CA ARG A 125 -24.55 -10.44 7.73
C ARG A 125 -24.07 -11.78 8.26
N GLY A 126 -22.96 -12.30 7.76
CA GLY A 126 -22.29 -13.50 8.26
C GLY A 126 -21.41 -13.26 9.49
N GLY A 127 -21.36 -12.02 10.04
CA GLY A 127 -20.62 -11.67 11.25
C GLY A 127 -19.19 -11.20 11.00
N ALA A 128 -18.84 -10.78 9.77
CA ALA A 128 -17.51 -10.23 9.50
C ALA A 128 -17.38 -8.78 9.99
N ASP A 129 -16.28 -8.47 10.71
CA ASP A 129 -15.80 -7.10 10.92
C ASP A 129 -15.06 -6.65 9.67
N LEU A 130 -15.51 -5.56 9.04
CA LEU A 130 -14.90 -5.05 7.81
C LEU A 130 -13.97 -3.89 8.11
N THR A 131 -12.77 -3.96 7.57
CA THR A 131 -11.77 -2.91 7.69
C THR A 131 -11.18 -2.56 6.32
N ALA A 132 -10.56 -1.40 6.20
CA ALA A 132 -9.91 -0.93 4.98
C ALA A 132 -8.61 -0.23 5.33
N VAL A 133 -7.61 -0.29 4.43
CA VAL A 133 -6.28 0.27 4.72
C VAL A 133 -6.23 1.80 4.70
N SER A 134 -7.30 2.47 4.26
CA SER A 134 -7.41 3.94 4.28
C SER A 134 -8.86 4.41 4.36
N SER A 135 -9.06 5.66 4.73
CA SER A 135 -10.38 6.31 4.79
C SER A 135 -11.04 6.37 3.41
N MET A 136 -10.26 6.63 2.36
CA MET A 136 -10.70 6.58 0.96
C MET A 136 -11.25 5.20 0.61
N LEU A 137 -10.52 4.15 0.95
CA LEU A 137 -10.95 2.77 0.67
C LEU A 137 -12.12 2.34 1.57
N ALA A 138 -12.19 2.81 2.82
CA ALA A 138 -13.35 2.59 3.68
C ALA A 138 -14.63 3.20 3.08
N ALA A 139 -14.53 4.37 2.44
CA ALA A 139 -15.63 4.96 1.69
C ALA A 139 -16.04 4.11 0.47
N ASP A 140 -15.07 3.51 -0.25
CA ASP A 140 -15.35 2.58 -1.35
C ASP A 140 -16.11 1.35 -0.86
N VAL A 141 -15.69 0.76 0.26
CA VAL A 141 -16.34 -0.43 0.85
C VAL A 141 -17.77 -0.11 1.30
N ARG A 142 -18.01 1.09 1.86
CA ARG A 142 -19.37 1.54 2.17
C ARG A 142 -20.22 1.68 0.91
N ARG A 143 -19.68 2.26 -0.18
CA ARG A 143 -20.38 2.32 -1.48
C ARG A 143 -20.68 0.94 -2.06
N ALA A 144 -19.81 -0.05 -1.77
CA ALA A 144 -20.02 -1.45 -2.17
C ALA A 144 -21.07 -2.18 -1.33
N GLY A 145 -21.76 -1.50 -0.40
CA GLY A 145 -22.92 -2.01 0.32
C GLY A 145 -22.67 -2.37 1.79
N ALA A 146 -21.53 -1.99 2.37
CA ALA A 146 -21.34 -2.13 3.82
C ALA A 146 -22.36 -1.27 4.56
N HIS A 147 -23.06 -1.86 5.55
CA HIS A 147 -24.09 -1.18 6.36
C HIS A 147 -23.57 -0.84 7.77
N ASP A 148 -22.66 -1.63 8.32
CA ASP A 148 -21.99 -1.34 9.57
C ASP A 148 -20.72 -0.51 9.33
N PRO A 149 -20.18 0.14 10.36
CA PRO A 149 -18.93 0.88 10.25
C PRO A 149 -17.79 0.08 9.62
N VAL A 150 -17.03 0.69 8.72
CA VAL A 150 -15.80 0.16 8.17
C VAL A 150 -14.66 0.91 8.82
N THR A 151 -13.89 0.22 9.66
CA THR A 151 -12.79 0.81 10.41
C THR A 151 -11.54 0.93 9.51
N VAL A 152 -10.80 2.02 9.64
CA VAL A 152 -9.50 2.17 8.97
C VAL A 152 -8.46 1.37 9.74
N LEU A 153 -7.80 0.45 9.02
CA LEU A 153 -6.75 -0.42 9.53
C LEU A 153 -5.53 -0.30 8.61
N PRO A 154 -4.63 0.68 8.84
CA PRO A 154 -3.55 1.01 7.93
C PRO A 154 -2.47 -0.08 7.85
N ASN A 155 -1.62 0.00 6.82
CA ASN A 155 -0.39 -0.81 6.80
C ASN A 155 0.65 -0.18 7.73
N GLY A 156 1.39 -1.01 8.46
CA GLY A 156 2.47 -0.56 9.33
C GLY A 156 3.80 -0.41 8.61
N ILE A 157 4.68 0.38 9.20
CA ILE A 157 6.07 0.54 8.75
C ILE A 157 7.06 0.19 9.87
N THR A 158 8.20 -0.39 9.50
CA THR A 158 9.39 -0.50 10.36
C THR A 158 10.27 0.70 10.08
N VAL A 159 10.38 1.60 11.04
CA VAL A 159 11.09 2.87 10.86
C VAL A 159 12.57 2.65 10.54
N ASP A 160 13.22 1.72 11.24
CA ASP A 160 14.65 1.44 11.09
C ASP A 160 15.04 0.94 9.69
N ASP A 161 14.10 0.32 8.96
CA ASP A 161 14.34 -0.10 7.58
C ASP A 161 14.54 1.08 6.62
N TRP A 162 14.06 2.29 6.99
CA TRP A 162 14.02 3.48 6.13
C TRP A 162 14.80 4.67 6.69
N ARG A 163 14.98 4.75 8.01
CA ARG A 163 15.84 5.74 8.67
C ARG A 163 17.27 5.20 8.78
N LEU A 164 17.90 5.01 7.64
CA LEU A 164 19.33 4.67 7.62
C LEU A 164 20.14 5.86 8.13
N GLU A 165 21.31 5.60 8.76
CA GLU A 165 22.21 6.65 9.23
C GLU A 165 22.46 7.69 8.13
N ARG A 166 22.13 8.92 8.43
CA ARG A 166 22.44 10.06 7.58
C ARG A 166 23.66 10.79 8.14
N PRO A 167 24.55 11.26 7.29
CA PRO A 167 25.45 12.34 7.68
C PRO A 167 24.60 13.61 7.86
N GLY A 168 24.06 13.86 9.07
CA GLY A 168 23.39 15.09 9.49
C GLY A 168 22.30 15.66 8.53
N PRO A 169 21.58 16.71 8.91
CA PRO A 169 20.69 17.41 8.01
C PRO A 169 21.51 17.95 6.84
N GLN A 170 21.31 17.39 5.65
CA GLN A 170 21.96 17.90 4.44
C GLN A 170 21.40 19.28 4.15
N VAL A 171 22.24 20.29 4.25
CA VAL A 171 21.90 21.66 3.89
C VAL A 171 21.52 21.66 2.41
N ILE A 172 20.24 21.93 2.13
CA ILE A 172 19.74 22.11 0.77
C ILE A 172 20.37 23.41 0.25
N GLY A 173 20.88 23.40 -0.96
CA GLY A 173 21.30 24.62 -1.63
C GLY A 173 22.81 24.83 -1.86
N ALA A 174 23.71 24.06 -1.22
CA ALA A 174 25.13 24.38 -1.35
C ALA A 174 25.89 23.60 -2.41
N HIS A 175 25.39 23.12 -3.48
CA HIS A 175 26.15 22.51 -4.63
C HIS A 175 25.65 21.14 -5.13
N ARG A 176 24.41 20.73 -4.86
CA ARG A 176 23.88 19.53 -5.50
C ARG A 176 22.47 19.72 -6.03
N PRO A 177 22.08 19.03 -7.12
CA PRO A 177 20.71 19.05 -7.63
C PRO A 177 19.69 18.54 -6.60
N VAL A 178 18.49 19.15 -6.56
CA VAL A 178 17.35 18.58 -5.84
C VAL A 178 16.94 17.26 -6.48
N THR A 179 16.94 16.19 -5.71
CA THR A 179 16.62 14.86 -6.24
C THR A 179 15.18 14.49 -5.93
N VAL A 180 14.36 14.40 -6.98
CA VAL A 180 12.98 13.89 -6.93
C VAL A 180 13.00 12.38 -7.21
N VAL A 181 12.24 11.61 -6.44
CA VAL A 181 12.12 10.17 -6.64
C VAL A 181 10.65 9.74 -6.73
N ALA A 182 10.40 8.72 -7.55
CA ALA A 182 9.12 8.01 -7.58
C ALA A 182 9.39 6.51 -7.59
N SER A 183 8.62 5.73 -6.81
CA SER A 183 8.72 4.27 -6.77
C SER A 183 7.35 3.65 -6.96
N LEU A 184 7.13 3.02 -8.13
CA LEU A 184 5.82 2.52 -8.53
C LEU A 184 5.95 1.40 -9.59
N ARG A 185 4.91 0.58 -9.72
CA ARG A 185 4.80 -0.33 -10.88
C ARG A 185 4.48 0.48 -12.14
N TRP A 186 5.14 0.18 -13.26
CA TRP A 186 4.93 0.87 -14.54
C TRP A 186 3.73 0.28 -15.29
N ILE A 187 2.54 0.50 -14.72
CA ILE A 187 1.23 0.11 -15.26
C ILE A 187 0.29 1.32 -15.31
N GLU A 188 -0.71 1.31 -16.19
CA GLU A 188 -1.63 2.44 -16.41
C GLU A 188 -2.25 2.99 -15.12
N ARG A 189 -2.72 2.12 -14.24
CA ARG A 189 -3.34 2.51 -12.96
C ARG A 189 -2.42 3.31 -12.04
N LYS A 190 -1.09 3.10 -12.12
CA LYS A 190 -0.09 3.80 -11.31
C LYS A 190 0.43 5.07 -11.97
N ARG A 191 0.06 5.32 -13.22
CA ARG A 191 0.34 6.55 -13.97
C ARG A 191 1.82 6.96 -14.01
N PRO A 192 2.77 6.08 -14.42
CA PRO A 192 4.19 6.42 -14.45
C PRO A 192 4.52 7.56 -15.41
N LEU A 193 3.79 7.71 -16.52
CA LEU A 193 4.01 8.81 -17.47
C LEU A 193 3.73 10.18 -16.82
N GLN A 194 2.75 10.24 -15.92
CA GLN A 194 2.41 11.45 -15.20
C GLN A 194 3.54 11.94 -14.26
N VAL A 195 4.39 11.01 -13.78
CA VAL A 195 5.60 11.38 -13.01
C VAL A 195 6.53 12.25 -13.86
N VAL A 196 6.78 11.82 -15.10
CA VAL A 196 7.62 12.56 -16.05
C VAL A 196 6.99 13.92 -16.40
N ARG A 197 5.70 13.93 -16.71
CA ARG A 197 4.97 15.16 -17.08
C ARG A 197 4.95 16.19 -15.97
N ALA A 198 4.62 15.76 -14.73
CA ALA A 198 4.60 16.66 -13.58
C ALA A 198 5.98 17.23 -13.29
N PHE A 199 7.04 16.40 -13.35
CA PHE A 199 8.41 16.87 -13.19
C PHE A 199 8.82 17.85 -14.28
N ALA A 200 8.58 17.53 -15.55
CA ALA A 200 8.92 18.38 -16.66
C ALA A 200 8.21 19.75 -16.60
N GLN A 201 6.93 19.76 -16.20
CA GLN A 201 6.19 21.00 -16.02
C GLN A 201 6.71 21.81 -14.83
N ALA A 202 7.03 21.17 -13.71
CA ALA A 202 7.58 21.84 -12.54
C ALA A 202 8.93 22.51 -12.86
N VAL A 203 9.87 21.78 -13.50
CA VAL A 203 11.18 22.33 -13.90
C VAL A 203 11.05 23.51 -14.85
N ARG A 204 10.10 23.46 -15.80
CA ARG A 204 9.85 24.61 -16.70
C ARG A 204 9.32 25.85 -15.95
N SER A 205 8.58 25.63 -14.85
CA SER A 205 8.02 26.70 -14.03
C SER A 205 9.01 27.28 -13.01
N THR A 206 10.17 26.64 -12.83
CA THR A 206 11.22 27.06 -11.88
C THR A 206 12.56 27.21 -12.60
N PRO A 207 12.71 28.20 -13.51
CA PRO A 207 13.95 28.38 -14.24
C PRO A 207 15.12 28.69 -13.30
N GLY A 208 16.24 28.00 -13.54
CA GLY A 208 17.44 28.11 -12.69
C GLY A 208 17.56 27.05 -11.60
N THR A 209 16.51 26.29 -11.32
CA THR A 209 16.58 25.16 -10.38
C THR A 209 17.27 23.96 -11.03
N ASP A 210 18.28 23.43 -10.37
CA ASP A 210 18.92 22.17 -10.76
C ASP A 210 18.21 21.01 -10.05
N ALA A 211 17.47 20.22 -10.83
CA ALA A 211 16.68 19.11 -10.32
C ALA A 211 16.85 17.85 -11.17
N LEU A 212 16.87 16.69 -10.51
CA LEU A 212 16.97 15.37 -11.14
C LEU A 212 15.75 14.53 -10.72
N LEU A 213 15.27 13.68 -11.63
CA LEU A 213 14.21 12.70 -11.36
C LEU A 213 14.75 11.28 -11.51
N ARG A 214 14.47 10.43 -10.51
CA ARG A 214 14.78 9.00 -10.55
C ARG A 214 13.51 8.19 -10.36
N ILE A 215 13.18 7.33 -11.35
CA ILE A 215 11.96 6.51 -11.33
C ILE A 215 12.34 5.05 -11.13
N TYR A 216 11.91 4.52 -9.98
CA TYR A 216 12.13 3.13 -9.57
C TYR A 216 10.90 2.29 -9.89
N GLY A 217 11.12 1.04 -10.31
CA GLY A 217 10.06 0.09 -10.60
C GLY A 217 10.21 -0.56 -11.96
N ASP A 218 9.18 -1.32 -12.33
CA ASP A 218 9.13 -2.01 -13.62
C ASP A 218 7.70 -2.29 -14.04
N GLY A 219 7.50 -2.62 -15.31
CA GLY A 219 6.20 -2.99 -15.83
C GLY A 219 6.06 -2.81 -17.35
N PRO A 220 4.90 -3.18 -17.89
CA PRO A 220 4.64 -3.19 -19.34
C PRO A 220 4.70 -1.81 -20.01
N LEU A 221 4.69 -0.72 -19.25
CA LEU A 221 4.79 0.64 -19.79
C LEU A 221 6.23 1.15 -19.93
N ARG A 222 7.26 0.28 -19.80
CA ARG A 222 8.68 0.65 -19.89
C ARG A 222 9.00 1.47 -21.13
N ASP A 223 8.63 0.97 -22.31
CA ASP A 223 8.99 1.63 -23.58
C ASP A 223 8.24 2.96 -23.76
N ARG A 224 6.95 3.01 -23.36
CA ARG A 224 6.17 4.25 -23.38
C ARG A 224 6.72 5.28 -22.39
N LEU A 225 7.20 4.83 -21.23
CA LEU A 225 7.82 5.71 -20.25
C LEU A 225 9.16 6.27 -20.75
N ALA A 226 9.97 5.44 -21.41
CA ALA A 226 11.22 5.88 -22.06
C ALA A 226 10.97 6.89 -23.18
N GLN A 227 9.93 6.68 -23.98
CA GLN A 227 9.49 7.65 -24.99
C GLN A 227 9.04 8.97 -24.35
N GLU A 228 8.23 8.93 -23.29
CA GLU A 228 7.78 10.13 -22.57
C GLU A 228 8.98 10.93 -22.00
N VAL A 229 10.03 10.25 -21.50
CA VAL A 229 11.27 10.89 -21.06
C VAL A 229 11.93 11.63 -22.24
N THR A 230 12.05 11.01 -23.41
CA THR A 230 12.62 11.63 -24.61
C THR A 230 11.80 12.84 -25.05
N ASP A 231 10.47 12.70 -25.12
CA ASP A 231 9.54 13.75 -25.57
C ASP A 231 9.50 14.93 -24.58
N SER A 232 9.83 14.71 -23.32
CA SER A 232 9.93 15.77 -22.30
C SER A 232 11.04 16.78 -22.57
N GLY A 233 12.09 16.41 -23.34
CA GLY A 233 13.29 17.19 -23.56
C GLY A 233 14.23 17.27 -22.35
N LEU A 234 14.03 16.40 -21.33
CA LEU A 234 14.81 16.36 -20.07
C LEU A 234 15.49 15.00 -19.86
N ALA A 235 15.86 14.32 -20.94
CA ALA A 235 16.48 13.00 -20.85
C ALA A 235 17.81 12.98 -20.06
N ASP A 236 18.52 14.08 -20.00
CA ASP A 236 19.72 14.29 -19.19
C ASP A 236 19.43 14.42 -17.68
N ARG A 237 18.19 14.73 -17.30
CA ARG A 237 17.77 14.95 -15.91
C ARG A 237 16.88 13.82 -15.37
N ILE A 238 16.38 12.92 -16.21
CA ILE A 238 15.44 11.84 -15.83
C ILE A 238 16.09 10.49 -16.02
N THR A 239 16.16 9.70 -14.94
CA THR A 239 16.70 8.33 -14.98
C THR A 239 15.61 7.30 -14.68
N LEU A 240 15.39 6.37 -15.59
CA LEU A 240 14.61 5.16 -15.35
C LEU A 240 15.51 4.10 -14.71
N VAL A 241 15.50 4.00 -13.38
CA VAL A 241 16.43 3.13 -12.64
C VAL A 241 16.06 1.65 -12.81
N GLY A 242 14.76 1.36 -12.92
CA GLY A 242 14.31 -0.01 -12.94
C GLY A 242 13.95 -0.55 -11.54
N ARG A 243 13.75 -1.87 -11.46
CA ARG A 243 13.47 -2.55 -10.20
C ARG A 243 14.76 -2.72 -9.41
N VAL A 244 14.71 -2.37 -8.14
CA VAL A 244 15.82 -2.54 -7.18
C VAL A 244 15.34 -3.29 -5.93
N GLU A 245 16.28 -3.80 -5.15
CA GLU A 245 15.98 -4.40 -3.86
C GLU A 245 15.57 -3.33 -2.82
N ARG A 246 14.77 -3.75 -1.82
CA ARG A 246 14.22 -2.83 -0.81
C ARG A 246 15.31 -2.04 -0.07
N SER A 247 16.42 -2.69 0.26
CA SER A 247 17.56 -2.04 0.91
C SER A 247 18.27 -1.00 0.03
N GLU A 248 18.27 -1.20 -1.26
CA GLU A 248 18.81 -0.24 -2.22
C GLU A 248 17.88 0.95 -2.39
N LEU A 249 16.55 0.70 -2.43
CA LEU A 249 15.54 1.76 -2.45
C LEU A 249 15.62 2.63 -1.19
N ALA A 250 15.80 2.02 -0.01
CA ALA A 250 15.96 2.75 1.25
C ALA A 250 17.21 3.67 1.21
N ARG A 251 18.35 3.16 0.70
CA ARG A 251 19.54 3.99 0.48
C ARG A 251 19.32 5.12 -0.54
N ALA A 252 18.52 4.86 -1.56
CA ALA A 252 18.17 5.90 -2.54
C ALA A 252 17.30 7.00 -1.91
N PHE A 253 16.32 6.62 -1.09
CA PHE A 253 15.47 7.57 -0.39
C PHE A 253 16.26 8.45 0.59
N THR A 254 17.25 7.89 1.33
CA THR A 254 18.11 8.70 2.20
C THR A 254 18.88 9.80 1.48
N ARG A 255 19.10 9.67 0.17
CA ARG A 255 19.86 10.63 -0.66
C ARG A 255 18.96 11.54 -1.48
N ALA A 256 17.65 11.36 -1.44
CA ALA A 256 16.67 12.13 -2.18
C ALA A 256 16.07 13.24 -1.32
N ASP A 257 15.32 14.13 -1.95
CA ASP A 257 14.72 15.29 -1.32
C ASP A 257 13.20 15.25 -1.35
N ILE A 258 12.63 14.87 -2.49
CA ILE A 258 11.19 14.90 -2.73
C ILE A 258 10.74 13.52 -3.23
N TYR A 259 9.63 13.03 -2.71
CA TYR A 259 8.92 11.87 -3.23
C TYR A 259 7.67 12.32 -3.99
N LEU A 260 7.54 11.91 -5.26
CA LEU A 260 6.40 12.24 -6.11
C LEU A 260 5.49 11.02 -6.32
N GLN A 261 4.24 11.12 -5.85
CA GLN A 261 3.19 10.13 -6.02
C GLN A 261 2.10 10.66 -6.95
N THR A 262 1.85 9.96 -8.07
CA THR A 262 0.92 10.43 -9.13
C THR A 262 -0.33 9.57 -9.29
N SER A 263 -0.47 8.50 -8.49
CA SER A 263 -1.60 7.57 -8.63
C SER A 263 -2.81 8.00 -7.80
N PRO A 264 -3.95 8.37 -8.40
CA PRO A 264 -5.18 8.62 -7.65
C PRO A 264 -5.80 7.34 -7.08
N ALA A 265 -5.44 6.19 -7.66
CA ALA A 265 -5.91 4.87 -7.23
C ALA A 265 -4.89 4.15 -6.35
N ASP A 266 -4.16 4.88 -5.51
CA ASP A 266 -3.33 4.28 -4.47
C ASP A 266 -4.15 4.10 -3.19
N SER A 267 -4.41 2.85 -2.83
CA SER A 267 -5.28 2.52 -1.71
C SER A 267 -4.70 2.93 -0.35
N PHE A 268 -3.38 3.06 -0.25
CA PHE A 268 -2.69 3.48 0.98
C PHE A 268 -1.46 4.33 0.70
N GLY A 269 -0.59 3.90 -0.26
CA GLY A 269 0.64 4.60 -0.59
C GLY A 269 1.82 4.14 0.27
N ILE A 270 2.09 2.83 0.30
CA ILE A 270 3.18 2.29 1.15
C ILE A 270 4.54 2.92 0.80
N SER A 271 4.85 3.09 -0.50
CA SER A 271 6.12 3.72 -0.92
C SER A 271 6.19 5.20 -0.52
N THR A 272 5.06 5.88 -0.43
CA THR A 272 4.98 7.26 0.09
C THR A 272 5.27 7.30 1.59
N LEU A 273 4.71 6.35 2.35
CA LEU A 273 5.01 6.23 3.79
C LEU A 273 6.48 5.89 4.02
N GLU A 274 7.06 4.99 3.22
CA GLU A 274 8.47 4.65 3.23
C GLU A 274 9.35 5.87 2.96
N ALA A 275 9.03 6.67 1.95
CA ALA A 275 9.75 7.89 1.60
C ALA A 275 9.62 8.97 2.69
N ARG A 276 8.41 9.21 3.23
CA ARG A 276 8.20 10.11 4.36
C ARG A 276 9.02 9.68 5.58
N THR A 277 9.03 8.38 5.89
CA THR A 277 9.84 7.81 6.99
C THR A 277 11.33 8.04 6.77
N ALA A 278 11.80 7.97 5.52
CA ALA A 278 13.17 8.32 5.16
C ALA A 278 13.45 9.84 5.21
N GLY A 279 12.47 10.68 5.51
CA GLY A 279 12.59 12.13 5.67
C GLY A 279 12.53 12.92 4.36
N LEU A 280 11.87 12.39 3.32
CA LEU A 280 11.61 13.13 2.09
C LEU A 280 10.36 14.02 2.25
N ALA A 281 10.35 15.16 1.58
CA ALA A 281 9.11 15.90 1.37
C ALA A 281 8.23 15.13 0.38
N VAL A 282 6.91 15.05 0.65
CA VAL A 282 5.97 14.31 -0.20
C VAL A 282 5.19 15.26 -1.10
N VAL A 283 5.07 14.93 -2.39
CA VAL A 283 4.07 15.53 -3.29
C VAL A 283 3.15 14.42 -3.76
N ALA A 284 1.86 14.52 -3.47
CA ALA A 284 0.91 13.44 -3.74
C ALA A 284 -0.49 13.96 -4.08
N LEU A 285 -1.33 13.08 -4.66
CA LEU A 285 -2.75 13.39 -4.87
C LEU A 285 -3.55 13.20 -3.57
N ARG A 286 -4.29 14.25 -3.19
CA ARG A 286 -5.20 14.27 -2.03
C ARG A 286 -6.28 13.19 -2.12
N SER A 287 -6.70 12.83 -3.33
CA SER A 287 -7.71 11.79 -3.58
C SER A 287 -7.23 10.35 -3.32
N SER A 288 -5.96 10.15 -3.00
CA SER A 288 -5.38 8.83 -2.69
C SER A 288 -5.38 8.54 -1.18
N GLY A 289 -5.08 7.29 -0.79
CA GLY A 289 -4.95 6.89 0.61
C GLY A 289 -3.77 7.53 1.35
N VAL A 290 -2.94 8.31 0.66
CA VAL A 290 -1.80 9.05 1.23
C VAL A 290 -2.27 10.15 2.18
N SER A 291 -3.42 10.75 1.94
CA SER A 291 -3.99 11.81 2.78
C SER A 291 -4.34 11.38 4.21
N ASP A 292 -4.32 10.08 4.50
CA ASP A 292 -4.54 9.58 5.86
C ASP A 292 -3.30 9.73 6.76
N PHE A 293 -2.11 9.92 6.17
CA PHE A 293 -0.86 10.02 6.93
C PHE A 293 0.07 11.15 6.45
N VAL A 294 -0.32 11.91 5.45
CA VAL A 294 0.39 13.13 5.01
C VAL A 294 -0.50 14.33 5.27
N THR A 295 -0.03 15.23 6.12
CA THR A 295 -0.67 16.52 6.40
C THR A 295 -0.13 17.57 5.45
N ASP A 296 -1.02 18.20 4.70
CA ASP A 296 -0.71 19.23 3.70
C ASP A 296 0.02 20.43 4.33
N GLY A 297 1.13 20.85 3.73
CA GLY A 297 1.98 21.92 4.23
C GLY A 297 2.93 21.54 5.38
N VAL A 298 2.80 20.33 5.96
CA VAL A 298 3.59 19.86 7.10
C VAL A 298 4.51 18.69 6.71
N ASP A 299 3.93 17.60 6.22
CA ASP A 299 4.68 16.40 5.80
C ASP A 299 4.99 16.42 4.30
N GLY A 300 4.30 17.27 3.56
CA GLY A 300 4.36 17.37 2.10
C GLY A 300 3.30 18.32 1.58
N LEU A 301 3.10 18.34 0.27
CA LEU A 301 2.06 19.11 -0.41
C LEU A 301 1.10 18.16 -1.13
N LEU A 302 -0.21 18.37 -0.91
CA LEU A 302 -1.27 17.55 -1.47
C LEU A 302 -1.99 18.29 -2.60
N ALA A 303 -1.89 17.75 -3.80
CA ALA A 303 -2.54 18.27 -5.00
C ALA A 303 -3.96 17.68 -5.17
N ASP A 304 -4.87 18.47 -5.69
CA ASP A 304 -6.24 18.03 -5.98
C ASP A 304 -6.33 17.27 -7.32
N ASP A 305 -5.44 17.58 -8.26
CA ASP A 305 -5.39 17.01 -9.60
C ASP A 305 -3.94 16.89 -10.16
N GLU A 306 -3.83 16.41 -11.38
CA GLU A 306 -2.54 16.23 -12.06
C GLU A 306 -1.80 17.55 -12.35
N THR A 307 -2.52 18.62 -12.62
CA THR A 307 -1.94 19.96 -12.82
C THR A 307 -1.41 20.50 -11.49
N GLY A 308 -2.16 20.29 -10.43
CA GLY A 308 -1.74 20.59 -9.06
C GLY A 308 -0.45 19.89 -8.66
N LEU A 309 -0.23 18.63 -9.06
CA LEU A 309 1.03 17.92 -8.77
C LEU A 309 2.26 18.68 -9.29
N ALA A 310 2.19 19.20 -10.51
CA ALA A 310 3.29 19.96 -11.08
C ALA A 310 3.48 21.31 -10.35
N ARG A 311 2.39 21.95 -9.94
CA ARG A 311 2.43 23.21 -9.16
C ARG A 311 3.04 22.99 -7.78
N GLU A 312 2.59 21.97 -7.05
CA GLU A 312 3.11 21.65 -5.71
C GLU A 312 4.58 21.20 -5.78
N LEU A 313 4.95 20.45 -6.82
CA LEU A 313 6.36 20.11 -7.05
C LEU A 313 7.19 21.35 -7.36
N ALA A 314 6.70 22.26 -8.19
CA ALA A 314 7.38 23.53 -8.48
C ALA A 314 7.55 24.40 -7.23
N ALA A 315 6.57 24.42 -6.33
CA ALA A 315 6.68 25.14 -5.06
C ALA A 315 7.85 24.63 -4.21
N LEU A 316 8.03 23.29 -4.10
CA LEU A 316 9.17 22.72 -3.37
C LEU A 316 10.50 22.90 -4.11
N LEU A 317 10.51 22.93 -5.44
CA LEU A 317 11.72 23.16 -6.23
C LEU A 317 12.19 24.60 -6.20
N GLY A 318 11.28 25.54 -5.99
CA GLY A 318 11.56 26.97 -5.99
C GLY A 318 11.72 27.62 -4.60
N ASP A 319 11.51 26.85 -3.51
CA ASP A 319 11.57 27.35 -2.13
C ASP A 319 12.36 26.37 -1.24
N ASP A 320 13.66 26.63 -1.10
CA ASP A 320 14.58 25.81 -0.30
C ASP A 320 14.19 25.79 1.19
N ASP A 321 13.62 26.89 1.71
CA ASP A 321 13.20 26.98 3.11
C ASP A 321 11.96 26.10 3.35
N LEU A 322 10.98 26.11 2.45
CA LEU A 322 9.81 25.24 2.52
C LEU A 322 10.23 23.76 2.45
N LEU A 323 11.04 23.42 1.45
CA LEU A 323 11.56 22.06 1.30
C LEU A 323 12.36 21.63 2.54
N GLY A 324 13.23 22.50 3.06
CA GLY A 324 14.03 22.24 4.25
C GLY A 324 13.19 22.00 5.50
N ARG A 325 12.16 22.82 5.74
CA ARG A 325 11.24 22.65 6.88
C ARG A 325 10.48 21.32 6.84
N ILE A 326 9.91 20.98 5.67
CA ILE A 326 9.16 19.73 5.52
C ILE A 326 10.09 18.52 5.70
N LYS A 327 11.28 18.54 5.12
CA LYS A 327 12.25 17.44 5.28
C LYS A 327 12.72 17.29 6.73
N ALA A 328 12.99 18.40 7.42
CA ALA A 328 13.37 18.38 8.84
C ALA A 328 12.24 17.77 9.69
N HIS A 329 11.00 18.22 9.49
CA HIS A 329 9.84 17.66 10.15
C HIS A 329 9.72 16.14 9.94
N ASN A 330 9.78 15.68 8.68
CA ASN A 330 9.66 14.26 8.34
C ASN A 330 10.83 13.41 8.89
N TYR A 331 11.99 14.00 9.07
CA TYR A 331 13.13 13.34 9.68
C TYR A 331 12.99 13.22 11.20
N GLU A 332 12.51 14.25 11.86
CA GLU A 332 12.39 14.32 13.33
C GLU A 332 11.16 13.53 13.83
N ILE A 333 10.03 13.70 13.15
CA ILE A 333 8.76 13.10 13.56
C ILE A 333 8.58 11.70 12.96
N THR A 334 8.42 10.72 13.84
CA THR A 334 8.10 9.35 13.39
C THR A 334 6.68 9.34 12.82
N PRO A 335 6.52 8.92 11.55
CA PRO A 335 5.18 8.84 10.98
C PRO A 335 4.37 7.75 11.67
N LEU A 336 3.09 8.00 11.86
CA LEU A 336 2.13 6.95 12.09
C LEU A 336 1.52 6.56 10.73
N PRO A 337 1.24 5.29 10.48
CA PRO A 337 1.20 4.14 11.43
C PRO A 337 2.53 3.36 11.49
N VAL A 338 3.00 3.07 12.68
CA VAL A 338 4.09 2.09 12.93
C VAL A 338 3.51 0.74 13.33
N TRP A 339 4.31 -0.35 13.16
CA TRP A 339 3.81 -1.70 13.45
C TRP A 339 3.27 -1.88 14.88
N GLY A 340 3.82 -1.20 15.88
CA GLY A 340 3.30 -1.29 17.25
C GLY A 340 1.83 -0.88 17.36
N SER A 341 1.47 0.29 16.82
CA SER A 341 0.08 0.76 16.80
C SER A 341 -0.81 -0.07 15.86
N VAL A 342 -0.29 -0.48 14.71
CA VAL A 342 -1.06 -1.29 13.74
C VAL A 342 -1.40 -2.67 14.29
N VAL A 343 -0.50 -3.30 15.04
CA VAL A 343 -0.80 -4.58 15.72
C VAL A 343 -1.93 -4.40 16.72
N GLN A 344 -1.88 -3.35 17.55
CA GLN A 344 -2.95 -3.06 18.50
C GLN A 344 -4.31 -2.86 17.78
N MET A 345 -4.34 -2.06 16.71
CA MET A 345 -5.55 -1.86 15.90
C MET A 345 -6.08 -3.16 15.29
N ASN A 346 -5.18 -4.08 14.87
CA ASN A 346 -5.59 -5.42 14.39
C ASN A 346 -6.20 -6.25 15.51
N VAL A 347 -5.62 -6.25 16.71
CA VAL A 347 -6.14 -6.97 17.88
C VAL A 347 -7.52 -6.44 18.28
N GLU A 348 -7.73 -5.12 18.24
CA GLU A 348 -9.05 -4.51 18.45
C GLU A 348 -10.08 -4.98 17.40
N ALA A 349 -9.67 -5.06 16.12
CA ALA A 349 -10.52 -5.60 15.06
C ALA A 349 -10.86 -7.09 15.30
N TYR A 350 -9.92 -7.87 15.84
CA TYR A 350 -10.16 -9.26 16.20
C TYR A 350 -11.15 -9.38 17.37
N HIS A 351 -11.04 -8.54 18.38
CA HIS A 351 -12.01 -8.51 19.48
C HIS A 351 -13.41 -8.14 18.96
N ARG A 352 -13.55 -7.11 18.09
CA ARG A 352 -14.84 -6.80 17.47
C ARG A 352 -15.42 -7.99 16.69
N ALA A 353 -14.57 -8.72 15.93
CA ALA A 353 -15.01 -9.92 15.20
C ALA A 353 -15.50 -11.02 16.15
N ILE A 354 -14.85 -11.20 17.30
CA ILE A 354 -15.25 -12.16 18.35
C ILE A 354 -16.59 -11.74 18.95
N ASP A 355 -16.78 -10.46 19.31
CA ASP A 355 -18.01 -9.92 19.87
C ASP A 355 -19.19 -10.05 18.89
N LEU A 356 -18.97 -9.70 17.62
CA LEU A 356 -19.96 -9.88 16.54
C LEU A 356 -20.38 -11.34 16.37
N ARG A 357 -19.49 -12.25 16.68
CA ARG A 357 -19.80 -13.68 16.63
C ARG A 357 -20.54 -14.17 17.86
N GLY A 358 -20.19 -13.68 19.07
CA GLY A 358 -20.85 -14.03 20.33
C GLY A 358 -22.28 -13.51 20.43
N ALA A 359 -22.60 -12.41 19.73
CA ALA A 359 -23.92 -11.80 19.71
C ALA A 359 -24.94 -12.51 18.78
N ARG A 360 -24.53 -13.57 18.08
CA ARG A 360 -25.35 -14.34 17.12
C ARG A 360 -25.44 -15.82 17.51
#